data_ee403a07c68fcee1107584b52e4c6c93
#
_entry.id   ee403a07c68fcee1107584b52e4c6c93
#
_cell.length_a   1.000
_cell.length_b   1.000
_cell.length_c   1.000
_cell.angle_alpha   90.00
_cell.angle_beta   90.00
_cell.angle_gamma   90.00
#
_symmetry.space_group_name_H-M   'P 1'
#
loop_
_entity.id
_entity.type
_entity.pdbx_description
1 polymer ?
#
loop_
_entity_poly.entity_id
_entity_poly.type
_entity_poly.pdbx_seq_one_letter_code
_entity_poly.pdbx_strand_id
1 'polypeptide(L)'
;GGIMDVPDASGNTKLQGPGIGLAMSILREESGELQRLQLNKSLKKGRLPKHSGEIILSDNYATKLNISPGEKITFFGSTMEGSMVFQSYEMTGTVEFGSPLMDKGTFIIDIRDAQNMLDMENGTGELLGYFKDDKYDDQKALVIAGNFNSKFQESKDEYAPVMFTLKDQNGLRESLDMGDAFSGIFIFIFILAMSLVLWNTGLIGGLRRYNEFGIRLALGE
;
A
#
# COMPACT_ATOMS: atom_id res chain seq x y z
N GLY A 1 -8.92 -6.98 11.62
CA GLY A 1 -9.29 -8.08 10.72
C GLY A 1 -10.34 -9.00 11.32
N GLY A 2 -10.97 -9.81 10.51
CA GLY A 2 -12.01 -10.74 10.94
C GLY A 2 -12.36 -11.75 9.86
N ILE A 3 -13.53 -12.35 9.99
CA ILE A 3 -14.07 -13.31 9.01
C ILE A 3 -15.28 -12.67 8.33
N MET A 4 -15.31 -12.77 7.02
CA MET A 4 -16.46 -12.40 6.19
C MET A 4 -17.24 -13.67 5.84
N ASP A 5 -18.55 -13.66 6.07
CA ASP A 5 -19.46 -14.74 5.80
C ASP A 5 -20.53 -14.31 4.81
N VAL A 6 -20.71 -15.09 3.77
CA VAL A 6 -21.79 -14.89 2.77
C VAL A 6 -22.87 -15.92 3.07
N PRO A 7 -24.05 -15.49 3.55
CA PRO A 7 -25.14 -16.39 3.81
C PRO A 7 -25.81 -16.90 2.51
N ASP A 8 -26.38 -18.08 2.58
CA ASP A 8 -27.31 -18.58 1.56
C ASP A 8 -28.73 -18.00 1.76
N ALA A 9 -29.64 -18.35 0.87
CA ALA A 9 -31.05 -17.91 0.96
C ALA A 9 -31.78 -18.40 2.24
N SER A 10 -31.22 -19.40 2.94
CA SER A 10 -31.73 -19.96 4.19
C SER A 10 -31.04 -19.36 5.43
N GLY A 11 -30.07 -18.47 5.25
CA GLY A 11 -29.28 -17.85 6.32
C GLY A 11 -28.12 -18.69 6.83
N ASN A 12 -27.83 -19.83 6.19
CA ASN A 12 -26.64 -20.61 6.53
C ASN A 12 -25.41 -20.09 5.78
N THR A 13 -24.24 -20.32 6.33
CA THR A 13 -22.95 -19.98 5.69
C THR A 13 -22.82 -20.71 4.36
N LYS A 14 -22.74 -19.95 3.25
CA LYS A 14 -22.45 -20.46 1.92
C LYS A 14 -20.93 -20.49 1.67
N LEU A 15 -20.27 -19.38 1.93
CA LEU A 15 -18.83 -19.20 1.80
C LEU A 15 -18.33 -18.24 2.87
N GLN A 16 -17.11 -18.47 3.35
CA GLN A 16 -16.46 -17.59 4.31
C GLN A 16 -14.99 -17.42 3.97
N GLY A 17 -14.41 -16.33 4.43
CA GLY A 17 -12.98 -16.06 4.25
C GLY A 17 -12.48 -14.99 5.20
N PRO A 18 -11.15 -14.95 5.43
CA PRO A 18 -10.55 -13.87 6.20
C PRO A 18 -10.67 -12.55 5.47
N GLY A 19 -11.03 -11.49 6.20
CA GLY A 19 -11.14 -10.14 5.66
C GLY A 19 -10.38 -9.11 6.49
N ILE A 20 -9.78 -8.13 5.81
CA ILE A 20 -9.14 -6.97 6.41
C ILE A 20 -9.97 -5.75 6.06
N GLY A 21 -10.60 -5.16 7.07
CA GLY A 21 -11.40 -3.95 6.91
C GLY A 21 -10.54 -2.69 6.94
N LEU A 22 -10.78 -1.82 5.98
CA LEU A 22 -10.34 -0.44 5.99
C LEU A 22 -11.56 0.43 6.27
N ALA A 23 -11.56 1.08 7.42
CA ALA A 23 -12.60 2.02 7.81
C ALA A 23 -12.10 3.45 7.56
N MET A 24 -12.81 4.18 6.71
CA MET A 24 -12.41 5.52 6.33
C MET A 24 -13.65 6.40 6.08
N SER A 25 -13.47 7.70 6.06
CA SER A 25 -14.57 8.67 5.94
C SER A 25 -15.06 8.79 4.50
N ILE A 26 -15.69 7.74 3.97
CA ILE A 26 -16.13 7.67 2.57
C ILE A 26 -17.49 8.32 2.30
N LEU A 27 -18.33 8.44 3.32
CA LEU A 27 -19.65 9.06 3.18
C LEU A 27 -19.63 10.59 3.33
N ARG A 28 -18.49 11.16 3.74
CA ARG A 28 -18.28 12.59 3.84
C ARG A 28 -17.51 13.10 2.64
N GLU A 29 -18.13 13.85 1.75
CA GLU A 29 -17.47 14.45 0.58
C GLU A 29 -16.31 15.38 0.97
N GLU A 30 -16.43 16.08 2.10
CA GLU A 30 -15.43 17.01 2.61
C GLU A 30 -14.10 16.32 3.04
N SER A 31 -14.12 15.00 3.29
CA SER A 31 -12.92 14.26 3.69
C SER A 31 -11.86 14.18 2.59
N GLY A 32 -12.29 14.19 1.33
CA GLY A 32 -11.42 14.05 0.16
C GLY A 32 -10.80 12.63 -0.01
N GLU A 33 -11.17 11.66 0.84
CA GLU A 33 -10.58 10.31 0.81
C GLU A 33 -10.91 9.55 -0.46
N LEU A 34 -12.14 9.69 -0.97
CA LEU A 34 -12.55 9.08 -2.23
C LEU A 34 -11.67 9.52 -3.40
N GLN A 35 -11.28 10.81 -3.43
CA GLN A 35 -10.44 11.36 -4.48
C GLN A 35 -8.99 10.95 -4.30
N ARG A 36 -8.44 11.01 -3.07
CA ARG A 36 -7.05 10.61 -2.78
C ARG A 36 -6.79 9.16 -3.12
N LEU A 37 -7.71 8.28 -2.75
CA LEU A 37 -7.62 6.85 -3.04
C LEU A 37 -8.08 6.51 -4.47
N GLN A 38 -8.56 7.49 -5.24
CA GLN A 38 -9.07 7.32 -6.59
C GLN A 38 -10.09 6.19 -6.72
N LEU A 39 -10.92 5.96 -5.68
CA LEU A 39 -11.86 4.82 -5.62
C LEU A 39 -12.84 4.82 -6.79
N ASN A 40 -13.21 5.98 -7.31
CA ASN A 40 -14.05 6.08 -8.51
C ASN A 40 -13.39 5.45 -9.75
N LYS A 41 -12.05 5.54 -9.87
CA LYS A 41 -11.31 4.95 -11.00
C LYS A 41 -11.05 3.46 -10.80
N SER A 42 -10.95 3.03 -9.55
CA SER A 42 -10.69 1.64 -9.17
C SER A 42 -11.95 0.78 -9.16
N LEU A 43 -13.13 1.39 -9.31
CA LEU A 43 -14.42 0.69 -9.31
C LEU A 43 -14.52 -0.24 -10.53
N LYS A 44 -14.81 -1.52 -10.28
CA LYS A 44 -14.97 -2.56 -11.31
C LYS A 44 -16.44 -2.89 -11.57
N LYS A 45 -17.23 -3.09 -10.51
CA LYS A 45 -18.63 -3.45 -10.57
C LYS A 45 -19.43 -2.66 -9.55
N GLY A 46 -20.70 -2.42 -9.82
CA GLY A 46 -21.61 -1.76 -8.90
C GLY A 46 -21.35 -0.27 -8.72
N ARG A 47 -21.44 0.21 -7.49
CA ARG A 47 -21.27 1.62 -7.12
C ARG A 47 -20.51 1.77 -5.79
N LEU A 48 -20.02 2.96 -5.53
CA LEU A 48 -19.49 3.31 -4.22
C LEU A 48 -20.62 3.44 -3.18
N PRO A 49 -20.34 3.20 -1.88
CA PRO A 49 -21.28 3.39 -0.78
C PRO A 49 -21.81 4.82 -0.73
N LYS A 50 -23.10 4.93 -0.40
CA LYS A 50 -23.80 6.20 -0.20
C LYS A 50 -24.45 6.31 1.17
N HIS A 51 -24.61 5.18 1.85
CA HIS A 51 -25.27 5.08 3.14
C HIS A 51 -24.49 4.20 4.10
N SER A 52 -24.72 4.41 5.41
CA SER A 52 -24.26 3.49 6.47
C SER A 52 -24.79 2.08 6.22
N GLY A 53 -24.00 1.07 6.56
CA GLY A 53 -24.33 -0.34 6.31
C GLY A 53 -24.00 -0.85 4.91
N GLU A 54 -23.38 -0.02 4.08
CA GLU A 54 -22.90 -0.42 2.75
C GLU A 54 -21.39 -0.71 2.78
N ILE A 55 -20.96 -1.68 1.96
CA ILE A 55 -19.57 -2.16 1.91
C ILE A 55 -19.09 -2.30 0.46
N ILE A 56 -17.80 -2.04 0.24
CA ILE A 56 -17.09 -2.36 -1.00
C ILE A 56 -16.07 -3.46 -0.71
N LEU A 57 -15.99 -4.45 -1.58
CA LEU A 57 -14.96 -5.48 -1.52
C LEU A 57 -13.93 -5.30 -2.65
N SER A 58 -12.75 -5.88 -2.47
CA SER A 58 -11.89 -6.08 -3.64
C SER A 58 -12.55 -7.04 -4.63
N ASP A 59 -12.35 -6.83 -5.94
CA ASP A 59 -13.03 -7.63 -6.98
C ASP A 59 -12.60 -9.10 -6.93
N ASN A 60 -11.33 -9.36 -6.64
CA ASN A 60 -10.81 -10.72 -6.45
C ASN A 60 -11.46 -11.41 -5.25
N TYR A 61 -11.64 -10.68 -4.16
CA TYR A 61 -12.23 -11.23 -2.93
C TYR A 61 -13.73 -11.49 -3.11
N ALA A 62 -14.46 -10.56 -3.73
CA ALA A 62 -15.86 -10.74 -4.07
C ALA A 62 -16.08 -11.97 -5.00
N THR A 63 -15.20 -12.13 -5.99
CA THR A 63 -15.22 -13.29 -6.88
C THR A 63 -14.98 -14.60 -6.12
N LYS A 64 -14.00 -14.60 -5.20
CA LYS A 64 -13.68 -15.78 -4.37
C LYS A 64 -14.83 -16.16 -3.44
N LEU A 65 -15.54 -15.17 -2.88
CA LEU A 65 -16.72 -15.38 -2.04
C LEU A 65 -18.00 -15.60 -2.84
N ASN A 66 -17.91 -15.53 -4.16
CA ASN A 66 -19.05 -15.66 -5.09
C ASN A 66 -20.22 -14.77 -4.67
N ILE A 67 -19.92 -13.49 -4.40
CA ILE A 67 -20.90 -12.47 -4.00
C ILE A 67 -20.94 -11.35 -5.05
N SER A 68 -22.14 -10.83 -5.30
CA SER A 68 -22.42 -9.78 -6.26
C SER A 68 -23.00 -8.52 -5.60
N PRO A 69 -22.88 -7.33 -6.23
CA PRO A 69 -23.52 -6.13 -5.72
C PRO A 69 -25.02 -6.32 -5.48
N GLY A 70 -25.50 -5.86 -4.33
CA GLY A 70 -26.88 -6.03 -3.84
C GLY A 70 -27.06 -7.20 -2.88
N GLU A 71 -26.08 -8.10 -2.74
CA GLU A 71 -26.11 -9.20 -1.79
C GLU A 71 -25.58 -8.77 -0.42
N LYS A 72 -26.00 -9.49 0.62
CA LYS A 72 -25.55 -9.24 2.00
C LYS A 72 -24.35 -10.08 2.34
N ILE A 73 -23.47 -9.51 3.14
CA ILE A 73 -22.28 -10.16 3.71
C ILE A 73 -22.19 -9.79 5.19
N THR A 74 -21.82 -10.74 6.03
CA THR A 74 -21.69 -10.53 7.46
C THR A 74 -20.23 -10.59 7.88
N PHE A 75 -19.79 -9.57 8.59
CA PHE A 75 -18.47 -9.52 9.21
C PHE A 75 -18.55 -10.05 10.63
N PHE A 76 -17.62 -10.91 10.99
CA PHE A 76 -17.38 -11.40 12.34
C PHE A 76 -15.99 -10.97 12.79
N GLY A 77 -15.90 -10.32 13.93
CA GLY A 77 -14.66 -9.83 14.48
C GLY A 77 -14.70 -9.73 15.99
N SER A 78 -13.76 -8.97 16.55
CA SER A 78 -13.73 -8.64 17.98
C SER A 78 -13.51 -7.15 18.17
N THR A 79 -14.10 -6.60 19.25
CA THR A 79 -13.79 -5.26 19.73
C THR A 79 -12.37 -5.20 20.29
N MET A 80 -11.88 -4.02 20.62
CA MET A 80 -10.62 -3.85 21.33
C MET A 80 -10.61 -4.52 22.71
N GLU A 81 -11.78 -4.62 23.35
CA GLU A 81 -11.96 -5.26 24.64
C GLU A 81 -12.15 -6.78 24.56
N GLY A 82 -12.09 -7.36 23.34
CA GLY A 82 -12.20 -8.79 23.11
C GLY A 82 -13.62 -9.34 23.01
N SER A 83 -14.65 -8.47 23.04
CA SER A 83 -16.03 -8.89 22.80
C SER A 83 -16.22 -9.26 21.32
N MET A 84 -16.97 -10.36 21.06
CA MET A 84 -17.32 -10.74 19.70
C MET A 84 -18.34 -9.77 19.11
N VAL A 85 -18.11 -9.36 17.87
CA VAL A 85 -19.04 -8.55 17.11
C VAL A 85 -19.37 -9.18 15.79
N PHE A 86 -20.60 -8.96 15.34
CA PHE A 86 -21.03 -9.31 14.00
C PHE A 86 -21.89 -8.18 13.43
N GLN A 87 -21.65 -7.86 12.18
CA GLN A 87 -22.38 -6.82 11.48
C GLN A 87 -22.63 -7.24 10.04
N SER A 88 -23.87 -7.13 9.60
CA SER A 88 -24.23 -7.39 8.21
C SER A 88 -24.20 -6.10 7.40
N TYR A 89 -23.66 -6.19 6.21
CA TYR A 89 -23.52 -5.10 5.25
C TYR A 89 -24.15 -5.50 3.93
N GLU A 90 -24.62 -4.51 3.18
CA GLU A 90 -24.99 -4.66 1.77
C GLU A 90 -23.77 -4.37 0.91
N MET A 91 -23.34 -5.33 0.12
CA MET A 91 -22.27 -5.13 -0.83
C MET A 91 -22.74 -4.30 -2.00
N THR A 92 -22.16 -3.11 -2.20
CA THR A 92 -22.61 -2.18 -3.25
C THR A 92 -21.73 -2.18 -4.50
N GLY A 93 -20.50 -2.61 -4.38
CA GLY A 93 -19.58 -2.66 -5.50
C GLY A 93 -18.25 -3.34 -5.20
N THR A 94 -17.44 -3.45 -6.24
CA THR A 94 -16.07 -3.98 -6.14
C THR A 94 -15.06 -3.00 -6.67
N VAL A 95 -13.86 -3.01 -6.06
CA VAL A 95 -12.71 -2.19 -6.44
C VAL A 95 -11.49 -3.06 -6.67
N GLU A 96 -10.56 -2.57 -7.47
CA GLU A 96 -9.23 -3.15 -7.62
C GLU A 96 -8.20 -2.19 -7.00
N PHE A 97 -7.47 -2.68 -6.00
CA PHE A 97 -6.43 -1.88 -5.33
C PHE A 97 -5.11 -1.87 -6.10
N GLY A 98 -4.90 -2.81 -7.01
CA GLY A 98 -3.64 -2.97 -7.75
C GLY A 98 -2.52 -3.56 -6.92
N SER A 99 -2.80 -4.03 -5.71
CA SER A 99 -1.86 -4.73 -4.83
C SER A 99 -2.38 -6.13 -4.55
N PRO A 100 -1.63 -7.19 -4.91
CA PRO A 100 -2.06 -8.57 -4.69
C PRO A 100 -2.38 -8.89 -3.23
N LEU A 101 -1.75 -8.19 -2.28
CA LEU A 101 -2.01 -8.36 -0.86
C LEU A 101 -3.39 -7.79 -0.47
N MET A 102 -3.69 -6.58 -0.93
CA MET A 102 -4.97 -5.93 -0.66
C MET A 102 -6.11 -6.59 -1.44
N ASP A 103 -5.86 -7.03 -2.67
CA ASP A 103 -6.89 -7.64 -3.51
C ASP A 103 -7.33 -9.04 -3.04
N LYS A 104 -6.61 -9.66 -2.08
CA LYS A 104 -6.96 -11.00 -1.57
C LYS A 104 -8.08 -11.03 -0.53
N GLY A 105 -8.34 -9.95 0.19
CA GLY A 105 -9.28 -10.00 1.31
C GLY A 105 -9.64 -8.64 1.91
N THR A 106 -9.38 -7.53 1.20
CA THR A 106 -9.67 -6.20 1.69
C THR A 106 -11.08 -5.77 1.36
N PHE A 107 -11.72 -5.12 2.32
CA PHE A 107 -13.00 -4.45 2.17
C PHE A 107 -12.94 -3.03 2.77
N ILE A 108 -13.80 -2.15 2.29
CA ILE A 108 -13.91 -0.76 2.75
C ILE A 108 -15.31 -0.52 3.28
N ILE A 109 -15.39 0.09 4.46
CA ILE A 109 -16.61 0.57 5.11
C ILE A 109 -16.46 2.02 5.55
N ASP A 110 -17.56 2.68 5.85
CA ASP A 110 -17.48 4.00 6.48
C ASP A 110 -16.93 3.90 7.90
N ILE A 111 -16.15 4.91 8.30
CA ILE A 111 -15.52 4.93 9.63
C ILE A 111 -16.54 4.90 10.76
N ARG A 112 -17.72 5.50 10.58
CA ARG A 112 -18.78 5.48 11.59
C ARG A 112 -19.36 4.09 11.79
N ASP A 113 -19.49 3.31 10.71
CA ASP A 113 -19.95 1.93 10.81
C ASP A 113 -18.96 1.09 11.59
N ALA A 114 -17.65 1.30 11.35
CA ALA A 114 -16.61 0.63 12.12
C ALA A 114 -16.59 1.07 13.60
N GLN A 115 -16.73 2.36 13.87
CA GLN A 115 -16.80 2.89 15.24
C GLN A 115 -17.96 2.29 16.01
N ASN A 116 -19.15 2.25 15.41
CA ASN A 116 -20.34 1.65 16.03
C ASN A 116 -20.16 0.17 16.24
N MET A 117 -19.62 -0.56 15.25
CA MET A 117 -19.41 -2.00 15.32
C MET A 117 -18.39 -2.39 16.40
N LEU A 118 -17.31 -1.62 16.51
CA LEU A 118 -16.19 -1.92 17.41
C LEU A 118 -16.32 -1.28 18.81
N ASP A 119 -17.42 -0.59 19.08
CA ASP A 119 -17.66 0.18 20.32
C ASP A 119 -16.54 1.22 20.58
N MET A 120 -16.10 1.88 19.50
CA MET A 120 -15.03 2.88 19.49
C MET A 120 -15.59 4.27 19.21
N GLU A 121 -16.49 4.76 20.04
CA GLU A 121 -17.12 6.07 19.84
C GLU A 121 -16.05 7.18 19.78
N ASN A 122 -16.02 7.93 18.65
CA ASN A 122 -15.02 8.95 18.36
C ASN A 122 -13.56 8.44 18.34
N GLY A 123 -13.33 7.13 18.34
CA GLY A 123 -12.03 6.51 18.26
C GLY A 123 -11.58 6.27 16.81
N THR A 124 -10.27 6.16 16.62
CA THR A 124 -9.66 5.71 15.37
C THR A 124 -8.36 4.97 15.69
N GLY A 125 -8.03 3.96 14.88
CA GLY A 125 -6.78 3.23 15.03
C GLY A 125 -5.58 4.04 14.53
N GLU A 126 -5.76 4.82 13.47
CA GLU A 126 -4.69 5.59 12.85
C GLU A 126 -5.21 6.95 12.35
N LEU A 127 -4.35 7.96 12.40
CA LEU A 127 -4.58 9.28 11.81
C LEU A 127 -3.56 9.51 10.71
N LEU A 128 -4.03 9.70 9.49
CA LEU A 128 -3.17 9.95 8.33
C LEU A 128 -3.06 11.46 8.09
N GLY A 129 -1.83 11.98 8.11
CA GLY A 129 -1.52 13.36 7.76
C GLY A 129 -1.04 13.48 6.32
N TYR A 130 -1.60 14.43 5.58
CA TYR A 130 -1.19 14.72 4.20
C TYR A 130 -0.62 16.13 4.10
N PHE A 131 0.37 16.32 3.24
CA PHE A 131 0.84 17.66 2.88
C PHE A 131 -0.20 18.35 1.98
N LYS A 132 -0.23 19.68 2.01
CA LYS A 132 -1.21 20.48 1.23
C LYS A 132 -1.06 20.30 -0.29
N ASP A 133 0.12 19.95 -0.75
CA ASP A 133 0.45 19.73 -2.16
C ASP A 133 0.32 18.25 -2.58
N ASP A 134 -0.19 17.40 -1.69
CA ASP A 134 -0.34 15.95 -1.84
C ASP A 134 0.96 15.23 -2.29
N LYS A 135 2.12 15.86 -2.06
CA LYS A 135 3.43 15.26 -2.35
C LYS A 135 4.17 14.95 -1.06
N TYR A 136 4.62 13.71 -0.94
CA TYR A 136 5.41 13.29 0.20
C TYR A 136 6.82 13.89 0.14
N ASP A 137 7.24 14.49 1.26
CA ASP A 137 8.59 15.02 1.48
C ASP A 137 9.13 14.42 2.79
N ASP A 138 10.11 13.54 2.66
CA ASP A 138 10.66 12.78 3.79
C ASP A 138 11.31 13.68 4.84
N GLN A 139 12.05 14.71 4.41
CA GLN A 139 12.73 15.62 5.35
C GLN A 139 11.72 16.43 6.17
N LYS A 140 10.68 16.96 5.51
CA LYS A 140 9.60 17.66 6.22
C LYS A 140 8.84 16.73 7.14
N ALA A 141 8.56 15.49 6.70
CA ALA A 141 7.88 14.49 7.50
C ALA A 141 8.67 14.14 8.76
N LEU A 142 9.99 13.95 8.65
CA LEU A 142 10.87 13.70 9.81
C LEU A 142 10.87 14.85 10.82
N VAL A 143 10.91 16.10 10.34
CA VAL A 143 10.87 17.27 11.23
C VAL A 143 9.52 17.35 11.96
N ILE A 144 8.42 17.12 11.25
CA ILE A 144 7.06 17.16 11.84
C ILE A 144 6.91 16.02 12.86
N ALA A 145 7.31 14.80 12.51
CA ALA A 145 7.25 13.64 13.40
C ALA A 145 8.10 13.84 14.63
N GLY A 146 9.32 14.36 14.48
CA GLY A 146 10.21 14.68 15.61
C GLY A 146 9.60 15.71 16.55
N ASN A 147 9.05 16.81 16.01
CA ASN A 147 8.39 17.85 16.81
C ASN A 147 7.10 17.36 17.48
N PHE A 148 6.37 16.44 16.85
CA PHE A 148 5.18 15.84 17.45
C PHE A 148 5.59 14.91 18.60
N ASN A 149 6.48 13.96 18.34
CA ASN A 149 6.89 12.95 19.30
C ASN A 149 7.60 13.54 20.53
N SER A 150 8.35 14.63 20.35
CA SER A 150 8.99 15.32 21.48
C SER A 150 8.00 15.83 22.53
N LYS A 151 6.76 16.13 22.16
CA LYS A 151 5.71 16.57 23.10
C LYS A 151 5.22 15.45 24.01
N PHE A 152 5.34 14.22 23.59
CA PHE A 152 4.87 13.04 24.31
C PHE A 152 6.00 12.17 24.87
N GLN A 153 7.26 12.58 24.68
CA GLN A 153 8.44 11.80 25.06
C GLN A 153 8.52 11.54 26.58
N GLU A 154 7.99 12.44 27.40
CA GLU A 154 7.95 12.29 28.86
C GLU A 154 6.61 11.73 29.37
N SER A 155 5.70 11.39 28.48
CA SER A 155 4.42 10.79 28.86
C SER A 155 4.64 9.39 29.45
N LYS A 156 4.03 9.15 30.60
CA LYS A 156 3.96 7.82 31.21
C LYS A 156 2.79 6.99 30.70
N ASP A 157 2.02 7.54 29.79
CA ASP A 157 0.86 6.89 29.18
C ASP A 157 1.36 5.90 28.11
N GLU A 158 1.04 4.64 28.31
CA GLU A 158 1.37 3.55 27.38
C GLU A 158 0.68 3.75 26.00
N TYR A 159 -0.43 4.51 25.98
CA TYR A 159 -1.19 4.82 24.77
C TYR A 159 -0.88 6.22 24.21
N ALA A 160 0.23 6.83 24.63
CA ALA A 160 0.61 8.13 24.08
C ALA A 160 0.78 8.04 22.55
N PRO A 161 0.24 9.01 21.79
CA PRO A 161 0.29 8.98 20.35
C PRO A 161 1.72 9.12 19.84
N VAL A 162 2.10 8.26 18.89
CA VAL A 162 3.40 8.29 18.21
C VAL A 162 3.18 8.55 16.73
N MET A 163 3.90 9.51 16.17
CA MET A 163 3.89 9.80 14.74
C MET A 163 5.03 9.09 14.03
N PHE A 164 4.69 8.31 13.04
CA PHE A 164 5.63 7.67 12.12
C PHE A 164 5.62 8.38 10.76
N THR A 165 6.75 8.41 10.09
CA THR A 165 6.78 8.84 8.70
C THR A 165 6.33 7.69 7.79
N LEU A 166 5.98 7.99 6.54
CA LEU A 166 5.60 6.97 5.57
C LEU A 166 6.70 5.91 5.39
N LYS A 167 7.96 6.32 5.41
CA LYS A 167 9.09 5.40 5.25
C LYS A 167 9.29 4.48 6.46
N ASP A 168 8.86 4.90 7.64
CA ASP A 168 9.00 4.10 8.87
C ASP A 168 7.88 3.05 9.00
N GLN A 169 6.89 3.09 8.12
CA GLN A 169 5.78 2.15 8.11
C GLN A 169 6.15 0.83 7.44
N ASN A 170 5.78 -0.28 8.08
CA ASN A 170 5.84 -1.65 7.52
C ASN A 170 7.19 -2.05 6.89
N GLY A 171 8.31 -1.54 7.40
CA GLY A 171 9.64 -1.85 6.85
C GLY A 171 9.91 -1.24 5.47
N LEU A 172 9.14 -0.22 5.07
CA LEU A 172 9.31 0.43 3.78
C LEU A 172 10.71 1.05 3.63
N ARG A 173 11.26 1.65 4.69
CA ARG A 173 12.63 2.21 4.70
C ARG A 173 13.66 1.13 4.35
N GLU A 174 13.63 0.00 5.03
CA GLU A 174 14.54 -1.12 4.78
C GLU A 174 14.42 -1.65 3.35
N SER A 175 13.19 -1.74 2.84
CA SER A 175 12.93 -2.17 1.45
C SER A 175 13.49 -1.19 0.42
N LEU A 176 13.38 0.12 0.68
CA LEU A 176 13.93 1.15 -0.19
C LEU A 176 15.45 1.16 -0.15
N ASP A 177 16.05 1.10 1.04
CA ASP A 177 17.51 1.06 1.22
C ASP A 177 18.11 -0.18 0.56
N MET A 178 17.43 -1.32 0.65
CA MET A 178 17.82 -2.55 -0.06
C MET A 178 17.73 -2.36 -1.59
N GLY A 179 16.67 -1.71 -2.09
CA GLY A 179 16.52 -1.38 -3.50
C GLY A 179 17.66 -0.49 -4.03
N ASP A 180 18.05 0.52 -3.26
CA ASP A 180 19.16 1.41 -3.58
C ASP A 180 20.50 0.66 -3.60
N ALA A 181 20.73 -0.23 -2.64
CA ALA A 181 21.92 -1.08 -2.59
C ALA A 181 21.99 -2.01 -3.82
N PHE A 182 20.90 -2.67 -4.19
CA PHE A 182 20.84 -3.48 -5.40
C PHE A 182 21.09 -2.66 -6.66
N SER A 183 20.51 -1.47 -6.78
CA SER A 183 20.75 -0.56 -7.90
C SER A 183 22.22 -0.21 -8.02
N GLY A 184 22.91 0.08 -6.92
CA GLY A 184 24.34 0.33 -6.87
C GLY A 184 25.18 -0.84 -7.39
N ILE A 185 24.83 -2.06 -7.00
CA ILE A 185 25.50 -3.29 -7.46
C ILE A 185 25.30 -3.47 -8.99
N PHE A 186 24.09 -3.28 -9.50
CA PHE A 186 23.81 -3.39 -10.94
C PHE A 186 24.58 -2.35 -11.74
N ILE A 187 24.63 -1.10 -11.30
CA ILE A 187 25.40 -0.05 -11.94
C ILE A 187 26.90 -0.42 -11.97
N PHE A 188 27.44 -0.91 -10.85
CA PHE A 188 28.83 -1.33 -10.76
C PHE A 188 29.15 -2.47 -11.76
N ILE A 189 28.30 -3.52 -11.81
CA ILE A 189 28.46 -4.63 -12.76
C ILE A 189 28.39 -4.13 -14.20
N PHE A 190 27.47 -3.21 -14.50
CA PHE A 190 27.33 -2.64 -15.83
C PHE A 190 28.58 -1.85 -16.26
N ILE A 191 29.11 -0.99 -15.36
CA ILE A 191 30.33 -0.21 -15.61
C ILE A 191 31.52 -1.17 -15.85
N LEU A 192 31.64 -2.24 -15.05
CA LEU A 192 32.70 -3.22 -15.20
C LEU A 192 32.59 -3.95 -16.54
N ALA A 193 31.40 -4.39 -16.93
CA ALA A 193 31.16 -5.05 -18.23
C ALA A 193 31.49 -4.12 -19.40
N MET A 194 31.04 -2.87 -19.36
CA MET A 194 31.35 -1.87 -20.39
C MET A 194 32.85 -1.57 -20.44
N SER A 195 33.51 -1.52 -19.29
CA SER A 195 34.97 -1.33 -19.22
C SER A 195 35.73 -2.45 -19.92
N LEU A 196 35.31 -3.70 -19.70
CA LEU A 196 35.92 -4.88 -20.37
C LEU A 196 35.71 -4.84 -21.91
N VAL A 197 34.53 -4.44 -22.37
CA VAL A 197 34.25 -4.31 -23.81
C VAL A 197 35.12 -3.21 -24.43
N LEU A 198 35.21 -2.05 -23.78
CA LEU A 198 36.05 -0.94 -24.25
C LEU A 198 37.54 -1.31 -24.24
N TRP A 199 38.01 -2.02 -23.20
CA TRP A 199 39.37 -2.54 -23.12
C TRP A 199 39.69 -3.46 -24.29
N ASN A 200 38.80 -4.42 -24.55
CA ASN A 200 38.98 -5.39 -25.66
C ASN A 200 39.01 -4.66 -27.03
N THR A 201 38.11 -3.70 -27.23
CA THR A 201 38.03 -2.90 -28.46
C THR A 201 39.30 -2.04 -28.63
N GLY A 202 39.78 -1.44 -27.53
CA GLY A 202 41.02 -0.67 -27.52
C GLY A 202 42.26 -1.51 -27.83
N LEU A 203 42.35 -2.71 -27.27
CA LEU A 203 43.44 -3.65 -27.58
C LEU A 203 43.48 -4.04 -29.03
N ILE A 204 42.35 -4.41 -29.64
CA ILE A 204 42.28 -4.82 -31.06
C ILE A 204 42.65 -3.62 -31.93
N GLY A 205 42.19 -2.40 -31.63
CA GLY A 205 42.54 -1.18 -32.32
C GLY A 205 44.05 -0.86 -32.24
N GLY A 206 44.64 -1.02 -31.06
CA GLY A 206 46.08 -0.88 -30.81
C GLY A 206 46.95 -1.89 -31.59
N LEU A 207 46.57 -3.16 -31.55
CA LEU A 207 47.28 -4.23 -32.27
C LEU A 207 47.25 -4.05 -33.77
N ARG A 208 46.16 -3.55 -34.36
CA ARG A 208 46.10 -3.25 -35.81
C ARG A 208 47.04 -2.12 -36.18
N ARG A 209 47.18 -1.09 -35.36
CA ARG A 209 48.07 0.04 -35.60
C ARG A 209 49.53 -0.27 -35.34
N TYR A 210 49.83 -1.31 -34.56
CA TYR A 210 51.19 -1.72 -34.26
C TYR A 210 51.99 -2.08 -35.52
N ASN A 211 51.37 -2.77 -36.45
CA ASN A 211 52.00 -3.08 -37.76
C ASN A 211 52.22 -1.82 -38.61
N GLU A 212 51.31 -0.83 -38.56
CA GLU A 212 51.50 0.42 -39.29
C GLU A 212 52.64 1.24 -38.71
N PHE A 213 52.78 1.32 -37.38
CA PHE A 213 53.90 1.96 -36.72
C PHE A 213 55.22 1.27 -36.99
N GLY A 214 55.28 -0.06 -37.07
CA GLY A 214 56.46 -0.82 -37.44
C GLY A 214 56.96 -0.51 -38.90
N ILE A 215 56.02 -0.37 -39.83
CA ILE A 215 56.34 -0.01 -41.23
C ILE A 215 56.82 1.41 -41.28
N ARG A 216 56.24 2.38 -40.61
CA ARG A 216 56.67 3.78 -40.57
C ARG A 216 58.05 3.92 -39.96
N LEU A 217 58.33 3.26 -38.86
CA LEU A 217 59.66 3.23 -38.27
C LEU A 217 60.72 2.64 -39.19
N ALA A 218 60.38 1.60 -39.96
CA ALA A 218 61.30 0.99 -40.96
C ALA A 218 61.56 1.90 -42.14
N LEU A 219 60.64 2.84 -42.47
CA LEU A 219 60.79 3.83 -43.52
C LEU A 219 61.47 5.12 -43.04
N GLY A 220 61.83 5.24 -41.75
CA GLY A 220 62.57 6.38 -41.20
C GLY A 220 61.70 7.57 -40.86
N GLU A 221 60.37 7.41 -40.67
CA GLU A 221 59.46 8.43 -40.14
C GLU A 221 59.45 8.45 -38.60
#